data_e10c15f621dbcf41ca4224393a0c0c83
#
_entry.id   e10c15f621dbcf41ca4224393a0c0c83
#
_cell.length_a   1.000
_cell.length_b   1.000
_cell.length_c   1.000
_cell.angle_alpha   90.00
_cell.angle_beta   90.00
_cell.angle_gamma   90.00
#
_symmetry.space_group_name_H-M   'P 1'
#
loop_
_entity.id
_entity.type
_entity.pdbx_description
1 polymer ?
#
loop_
_entity_poly.entity_id
_entity_poly.type
_entity_poly.pdbx_seq_one_letter_code
_entity_poly.pdbx_strand_id
1 'polypeptide(L)'
;MQFAATYPLAQIRRVQIYNNIKRYRETELDKILQETGGSFVFGGPIYLGNLTACCHLKGDGVVYGAPDYHVWGMAWGTDAQDYAMEWLPCGADNYVECVALVVEGEPLAAPHYQPDMGGRRPRQAIGTKEGRFAYLVTQTPYTPEELRDVLAAAGWDSAVMLDGGGSVCYRDRAGNGTGTTPAR
;
A
#
# COMPACT_ATOMS: atom_id res chain seq x y z
N MET A 1 13.86 11.15 -2.22
CA MET A 1 12.79 10.11 -2.26
C MET A 1 13.45 8.77 -2.42
N GLN A 2 13.07 7.78 -1.63
CA GLN A 2 13.65 6.45 -1.69
C GLN A 2 12.61 5.47 -2.22
N PHE A 3 12.88 4.84 -3.36
CA PHE A 3 12.13 3.69 -3.84
C PHE A 3 12.64 2.44 -3.14
N ALA A 4 11.78 1.75 -2.41
CA ALA A 4 12.16 0.52 -1.73
C ALA A 4 12.17 -0.68 -2.69
N ALA A 5 11.20 -0.75 -3.60
CA ALA A 5 11.12 -1.81 -4.59
C ALA A 5 10.38 -1.36 -5.85
N THR A 6 10.85 -1.84 -7.00
CA THR A 6 10.16 -1.70 -8.28
C THR A 6 10.32 -3.02 -9.03
N TYR A 7 9.22 -3.67 -9.36
CA TYR A 7 9.21 -4.95 -10.06
C TYR A 7 8.47 -4.84 -11.39
N PRO A 8 9.00 -5.35 -12.50
CA PRO A 8 8.22 -5.54 -13.71
C PRO A 8 7.02 -6.45 -13.41
N LEU A 9 5.84 -6.12 -13.90
CA LEU A 9 4.63 -6.93 -13.68
C LEU A 9 4.85 -8.40 -14.05
N ALA A 10 5.54 -8.67 -15.17
CA ALA A 10 5.86 -10.03 -15.60
C ALA A 10 6.74 -10.83 -14.63
N GLN A 11 7.42 -10.19 -13.70
CA GLN A 11 8.25 -10.84 -12.68
C GLN A 11 7.51 -11.06 -11.37
N ILE A 12 6.39 -10.38 -11.15
CA ILE A 12 5.56 -10.54 -9.96
C ILE A 12 4.64 -11.73 -10.22
N ARG A 13 4.83 -12.81 -9.47
CA ARG A 13 3.98 -13.99 -9.58
C ARG A 13 2.72 -13.88 -8.76
N ARG A 14 2.80 -13.23 -7.61
CA ARG A 14 1.69 -13.07 -6.69
C ARG A 14 1.93 -11.90 -5.75
N VAL A 15 0.91 -11.08 -5.55
CA VAL A 15 0.82 -10.15 -4.43
C VAL A 15 -0.27 -10.68 -3.51
N GLN A 16 0.08 -10.96 -2.28
CA GLN A 16 -0.82 -11.52 -1.29
C GLN A 16 -1.05 -10.53 -0.15
N ILE A 17 -2.30 -10.38 0.24
CA ILE A 17 -2.66 -9.65 1.44
C ILE A 17 -2.53 -10.60 2.63
N TYR A 18 -1.62 -10.25 3.54
CA TYR A 18 -1.41 -10.99 4.77
C TYR A 18 -2.14 -10.28 5.93
N ASN A 19 -3.15 -10.92 6.48
CA ASN A 19 -3.91 -10.35 7.60
C ASN A 19 -3.09 -10.47 8.90
N ASN A 20 -2.35 -9.41 9.23
CA ASN A 20 -1.45 -9.39 10.39
C ASN A 20 -2.18 -9.03 11.70
N ILE A 21 -3.08 -9.88 12.16
CA ILE A 21 -3.80 -9.70 13.42
C ILE A 21 -2.90 -9.83 14.67
N LYS A 22 -1.68 -10.34 14.52
CA LYS A 22 -0.73 -10.56 15.62
C LYS A 22 0.17 -9.36 15.89
N ARG A 23 0.07 -8.28 15.11
CA ARG A 23 0.95 -7.11 15.20
C ARG A 23 2.43 -7.48 15.19
N TYR A 24 2.89 -8.12 14.14
CA TYR A 24 4.33 -8.35 13.98
C TYR A 24 5.10 -7.04 14.01
N ARG A 25 6.15 -7.02 14.81
CA ARG A 25 7.12 -5.92 14.86
C ARG A 25 8.01 -5.98 13.61
N GLU A 26 8.79 -4.93 13.39
CA GLU A 26 9.78 -4.90 12.29
C GLU A 26 10.66 -6.15 12.26
N THR A 27 11.20 -6.56 13.40
CA THR A 27 12.04 -7.76 13.52
C THR A 27 11.29 -9.06 13.26
N GLU A 28 9.97 -9.01 13.14
CA GLU A 28 9.10 -10.16 12.91
C GLU A 28 8.56 -10.20 11.48
N LEU A 29 8.82 -9.18 10.65
CA LEU A 29 8.48 -9.19 9.23
C LEU A 29 9.20 -10.33 8.49
N ASP A 30 10.39 -10.70 8.94
CA ASP A 30 11.12 -11.86 8.44
C ASP A 30 10.34 -13.16 8.63
N LYS A 31 9.56 -13.27 9.71
CA LYS A 31 8.69 -14.44 9.95
C LYS A 31 7.56 -14.49 8.93
N ILE A 32 6.95 -13.34 8.58
CA ILE A 32 5.93 -13.27 7.54
C ILE A 32 6.52 -13.71 6.20
N LEU A 33 7.71 -13.23 5.84
CA LEU A 33 8.41 -13.65 4.63
C LEU A 33 8.69 -15.15 4.61
N GLN A 34 9.06 -15.71 5.75
CA GLN A 34 9.31 -17.15 5.88
C GLN A 34 8.01 -17.95 5.78
N GLU A 35 6.96 -17.55 6.49
CA GLU A 35 5.66 -18.25 6.51
C GLU A 35 4.97 -18.21 5.12
N THR A 36 5.05 -17.08 4.43
CA THR A 36 4.37 -16.90 3.13
C THR A 36 5.21 -17.32 1.93
N GLY A 37 6.52 -17.51 2.12
CA GLY A 37 7.45 -17.68 1.01
C GLY A 37 7.65 -16.39 0.18
N GLY A 38 7.14 -15.26 0.66
CA GLY A 38 7.23 -13.95 0.00
C GLY A 38 8.67 -13.47 -0.18
N SER A 39 8.91 -12.61 -1.16
CA SER A 39 10.22 -11.97 -1.38
C SER A 39 10.30 -10.59 -0.75
N PHE A 40 9.16 -10.00 -0.49
CA PHE A 40 9.02 -8.66 0.02
C PHE A 40 7.72 -8.54 0.83
N VAL A 41 7.75 -7.81 1.94
CA VAL A 41 6.58 -7.49 2.76
C VAL A 41 6.61 -6.01 3.11
N PHE A 42 5.47 -5.38 3.15
CA PHE A 42 5.32 -3.97 3.53
C PHE A 42 4.01 -3.74 4.30
N GLY A 43 3.94 -2.61 4.99
CA GLY A 43 2.76 -2.21 5.75
C GLY A 43 1.54 -2.02 4.87
N GLY A 44 0.37 -2.36 5.41
CA GLY A 44 -0.91 -2.28 4.71
C GLY A 44 -1.61 -0.93 4.84
N PRO A 45 -2.93 -0.91 4.55
CA PRO A 45 -3.77 0.26 4.71
C PRO A 45 -4.00 0.59 6.19
N ILE A 46 -4.71 1.69 6.43
CA ILE A 46 -5.06 2.16 7.77
C ILE A 46 -5.96 1.15 8.47
N TYR A 47 -5.72 0.99 9.78
CA TYR A 47 -6.46 0.04 10.61
C TYR A 47 -6.88 0.66 11.95
N LEU A 48 -7.94 0.11 12.50
CA LEU A 48 -8.46 0.46 13.84
C LEU A 48 -7.59 -0.15 14.96
N GLY A 49 -7.78 0.31 16.17
CA GLY A 49 -7.07 -0.21 17.34
C GLY A 49 -7.24 -1.72 17.60
N ASN A 50 -8.32 -2.30 17.09
CA ASN A 50 -8.59 -3.74 17.11
C ASN A 50 -7.97 -4.52 15.91
N LEU A 51 -7.19 -3.83 15.07
CA LEU A 51 -6.53 -4.36 13.88
C LEU A 51 -7.45 -4.65 12.68
N THR A 52 -8.70 -4.23 12.73
CA THR A 52 -9.57 -4.28 11.55
C THR A 52 -9.17 -3.17 10.58
N ALA A 53 -9.07 -3.47 9.29
CA ALA A 53 -8.81 -2.45 8.28
C ALA A 53 -9.93 -1.40 8.26
N CYS A 54 -9.54 -0.12 8.22
CA CYS A 54 -10.49 0.99 8.08
C CYS A 54 -10.93 1.21 6.62
N CYS A 55 -10.32 0.48 5.71
CA CYS A 55 -10.50 0.62 4.27
C CYS A 55 -11.03 -0.70 3.70
N HIS A 56 -11.59 -0.65 2.50
CA HIS A 56 -11.89 -1.88 1.78
C HIS A 56 -10.59 -2.62 1.48
N LEU A 57 -10.55 -3.86 1.92
CA LEU A 57 -9.43 -4.75 1.75
C LEU A 57 -9.96 -6.12 1.34
N LYS A 58 -9.52 -6.61 0.20
CA LYS A 58 -9.90 -7.92 -0.35
C LYS A 58 -8.66 -8.66 -0.78
N GLY A 59 -8.50 -9.87 -0.33
CA GLY A 59 -7.38 -10.73 -0.69
C GLY A 59 -7.84 -12.13 -1.07
N ASP A 60 -7.44 -12.61 -2.25
CA ASP A 60 -7.84 -13.90 -2.81
C ASP A 60 -9.39 -14.10 -2.75
N GLY A 61 -10.15 -13.05 -3.08
CA GLY A 61 -11.61 -13.07 -3.04
C GLY A 61 -12.23 -12.85 -1.64
N VAL A 62 -11.45 -12.85 -0.57
CA VAL A 62 -11.93 -12.68 0.81
C VAL A 62 -11.88 -11.21 1.21
N VAL A 63 -13.01 -10.67 1.67
CA VAL A 63 -13.11 -9.29 2.17
C VAL A 63 -12.70 -9.25 3.64
N TYR A 64 -11.73 -8.40 3.96
CA TYR A 64 -11.22 -8.20 5.32
C TYR A 64 -11.69 -6.90 5.99
N GLY A 65 -12.09 -5.92 5.21
CA GLY A 65 -12.63 -4.65 5.67
C GLY A 65 -13.60 -4.09 4.64
N ALA A 66 -14.64 -3.43 5.10
CA ALA A 66 -15.70 -2.88 4.26
C ALA A 66 -16.24 -1.59 4.89
N PRO A 67 -15.53 -0.46 4.79
CA PRO A 67 -16.04 0.83 5.23
C PRO A 67 -17.22 1.28 4.36
N ASP A 68 -18.01 2.20 4.87
CA ASP A 68 -19.22 2.68 4.20
C ASP A 68 -18.98 3.73 3.11
N TYR A 69 -17.74 4.00 2.74
CA TYR A 69 -17.41 4.97 1.71
C TYR A 69 -16.75 4.32 0.49
N HIS A 70 -17.03 4.88 -0.67
CA HIS A 70 -16.51 4.42 -1.95
C HIS A 70 -15.39 5.34 -2.39
N VAL A 71 -14.22 4.77 -2.61
CA VAL A 71 -13.05 5.48 -3.13
C VAL A 71 -12.29 4.57 -4.08
N TRP A 72 -11.36 5.16 -4.82
CA TRP A 72 -10.44 4.44 -5.66
C TRP A 72 -9.45 3.61 -4.85
N GLY A 73 -9.14 2.45 -5.31
CA GLY A 73 -8.12 1.60 -4.74
C GLY A 73 -7.37 0.81 -5.81
N MET A 74 -6.30 0.18 -5.39
CA MET A 74 -5.49 -0.68 -6.25
C MET A 74 -6.12 -2.07 -6.32
N ALA A 75 -6.43 -2.54 -7.53
CA ALA A 75 -7.04 -3.85 -7.80
C ALA A 75 -6.12 -4.72 -8.65
N TRP A 76 -6.15 -6.03 -8.44
CA TRP A 76 -5.43 -7.01 -9.26
C TRP A 76 -6.02 -8.40 -9.13
N GLY A 77 -5.82 -9.23 -10.16
CA GLY A 77 -6.19 -10.65 -10.14
C GLY A 77 -5.25 -11.52 -9.31
N THR A 78 -5.58 -12.80 -9.17
CA THR A 78 -4.77 -13.77 -8.42
C THR A 78 -3.34 -13.88 -8.94
N ASP A 79 -3.15 -13.78 -10.25
CA ASP A 79 -1.84 -13.90 -10.89
C ASP A 79 -1.02 -12.60 -10.86
N ALA A 80 -1.53 -11.55 -10.24
CA ALA A 80 -0.88 -10.25 -10.15
C ALA A 80 -0.39 -9.70 -11.51
N GLN A 81 -1.17 -9.94 -12.55
CA GLN A 81 -0.81 -9.55 -13.92
C GLN A 81 -1.37 -8.19 -14.31
N ASP A 82 -2.57 -7.88 -13.80
CA ASP A 82 -3.30 -6.68 -14.17
C ASP A 82 -3.55 -5.82 -12.92
N TYR A 83 -2.69 -4.83 -12.74
CA TYR A 83 -2.90 -3.81 -11.71
C TYR A 83 -3.68 -2.64 -12.32
N ALA A 84 -4.76 -2.25 -11.68
CA ALA A 84 -5.55 -1.10 -12.07
C ALA A 84 -6.02 -0.30 -10.86
N MET A 85 -6.31 0.98 -11.09
CA MET A 85 -7.10 1.76 -10.16
C MET A 85 -8.56 1.50 -10.45
N GLU A 86 -9.29 1.05 -9.45
CA GLU A 86 -10.69 0.66 -9.58
C GLU A 86 -11.56 1.40 -8.58
N TRP A 87 -12.81 1.62 -8.98
CA TRP A 87 -13.86 2.10 -8.11
C TRP A 87 -14.63 0.91 -7.53
N LEU A 88 -14.93 0.92 -6.26
CA LEU A 88 -15.68 -0.16 -5.63
C LEU A 88 -17.20 -0.06 -5.92
N PRO A 89 -17.89 -1.22 -5.98
CA PRO A 89 -17.35 -2.58 -5.91
C PRO A 89 -16.65 -2.98 -7.21
N CYS A 90 -15.54 -3.71 -7.11
CA CYS A 90 -14.85 -4.26 -8.26
C CYS A 90 -14.82 -5.79 -8.25
N GLY A 91 -14.70 -6.41 -9.43
CA GLY A 91 -14.65 -7.86 -9.59
C GLY A 91 -13.30 -8.51 -9.28
N ALA A 92 -12.26 -7.72 -9.05
CA ALA A 92 -10.91 -8.24 -8.80
C ALA A 92 -10.82 -9.13 -7.55
N ASP A 93 -9.94 -10.13 -7.58
CA ASP A 93 -9.70 -11.02 -6.44
C ASP A 93 -9.00 -10.33 -5.29
N ASN A 94 -8.18 -9.34 -5.61
CA ASN A 94 -7.45 -8.55 -4.63
C ASN A 94 -7.76 -7.07 -4.81
N TYR A 95 -7.85 -6.37 -3.71
CA TYR A 95 -8.13 -4.95 -3.68
C TYR A 95 -7.61 -4.30 -2.39
N VAL A 96 -6.95 -3.18 -2.53
CA VAL A 96 -6.52 -2.34 -1.42
C VAL A 96 -6.99 -0.91 -1.67
N GLU A 97 -7.96 -0.49 -0.89
CA GLU A 97 -8.34 0.90 -0.77
C GLU A 97 -7.53 1.54 0.36
N CYS A 98 -7.09 2.77 0.15
CA CYS A 98 -6.67 3.66 1.23
C CYS A 98 -6.84 5.10 0.73
N VAL A 99 -5.78 5.83 0.45
CA VAL A 99 -5.90 7.17 -0.12
C VAL A 99 -5.35 7.17 -1.53
N ALA A 100 -6.24 7.21 -2.52
CA ALA A 100 -5.83 7.34 -3.91
C ALA A 100 -5.18 8.71 -4.15
N LEU A 101 -4.04 8.72 -4.82
CA LEU A 101 -3.25 9.91 -5.09
C LEU A 101 -3.11 10.19 -6.59
N VAL A 102 -2.86 9.15 -7.38
CA VAL A 102 -2.67 9.22 -8.84
C VAL A 102 -3.53 8.15 -9.50
N VAL A 103 -4.25 8.52 -10.55
CA VAL A 103 -5.09 7.63 -11.35
C VAL A 103 -4.82 7.91 -12.82
N GLU A 104 -4.48 6.88 -13.59
CA GLU A 104 -4.17 6.99 -15.03
C GLU A 104 -3.10 8.05 -15.35
N GLY A 105 -2.09 8.17 -14.48
CA GLY A 105 -1.02 9.16 -14.61
C GLY A 105 -1.38 10.56 -14.13
N GLU A 106 -2.64 10.81 -13.79
CA GLU A 106 -3.11 12.14 -13.37
C GLU A 106 -3.21 12.23 -11.85
N PRO A 107 -2.67 13.29 -11.23
CA PRO A 107 -2.82 13.53 -9.80
C PRO A 107 -4.28 13.87 -9.46
N LEU A 108 -4.86 13.20 -8.47
CA LEU A 108 -6.19 13.53 -8.00
C LEU A 108 -6.21 14.95 -7.41
N ALA A 109 -7.14 15.78 -7.88
CA ALA A 109 -7.27 17.18 -7.46
C ALA A 109 -7.44 17.31 -5.94
N ALA A 110 -8.19 16.39 -5.33
CA ALA A 110 -8.43 16.34 -3.90
C ALA A 110 -8.37 14.88 -3.42
N PRO A 111 -7.25 14.40 -2.89
CA PRO A 111 -7.21 13.11 -2.23
C PRO A 111 -8.22 13.04 -1.08
N HIS A 112 -8.97 11.94 -1.01
CA HIS A 112 -9.99 11.76 0.02
C HIS A 112 -9.43 11.00 1.22
N TYR A 113 -9.40 11.64 2.38
CA TYR A 113 -8.92 11.05 3.64
C TYR A 113 -9.49 11.76 4.87
N GLN A 114 -9.44 11.10 6.02
CA GLN A 114 -9.86 11.69 7.28
C GLN A 114 -8.85 12.75 7.75
N PRO A 115 -9.30 13.82 8.45
CA PRO A 115 -8.43 14.94 8.86
C PRO A 115 -7.19 14.53 9.66
N ASP A 116 -7.28 13.49 10.46
CA ASP A 116 -6.18 12.96 11.26
C ASP A 116 -5.06 12.33 10.41
N MET A 117 -5.35 12.00 9.15
CA MET A 117 -4.38 11.48 8.19
C MET A 117 -3.60 12.58 7.46
N GLY A 118 -4.06 13.82 7.52
CA GLY A 118 -3.56 14.92 6.67
C GLY A 118 -2.16 15.43 7.00
N GLY A 119 -1.77 15.51 8.27
CA GLY A 119 -0.51 16.13 8.70
C GLY A 119 0.76 15.56 8.05
N ARG A 120 1.86 16.32 8.13
CA ARG A 120 3.17 15.87 7.65
C ARG A 120 3.71 14.71 8.49
N ARG A 121 4.03 13.58 7.85
CA ARG A 121 4.63 12.39 8.48
C ARG A 121 5.34 11.53 7.43
N PRO A 122 6.19 10.57 7.83
CA PRO A 122 6.67 9.53 6.92
C PRO A 122 5.49 8.84 6.26
N ARG A 123 5.61 8.52 4.98
CA ARG A 123 4.55 7.95 4.15
C ARG A 123 5.01 6.71 3.42
N GLN A 124 4.07 5.89 3.06
CA GLN A 124 4.27 4.78 2.13
C GLN A 124 3.14 4.75 1.11
N ALA A 125 3.43 4.27 -0.07
CA ALA A 125 2.47 4.14 -1.16
C ALA A 125 2.80 2.92 -2.02
N ILE A 126 1.77 2.35 -2.60
CA ILE A 126 1.86 1.35 -3.66
C ILE A 126 1.25 1.89 -4.94
N GLY A 127 1.61 1.33 -6.05
CA GLY A 127 1.05 1.70 -7.34
C GLY A 127 1.77 1.06 -8.49
N THR A 128 1.62 1.65 -9.68
CA THR A 128 2.33 1.24 -10.88
C THR A 128 3.14 2.40 -11.45
N LYS A 129 4.27 2.06 -12.03
CA LYS A 129 5.13 2.96 -12.77
C LYS A 129 5.80 2.22 -13.91
N GLU A 130 5.63 2.69 -15.15
CA GLU A 130 6.23 2.09 -16.33
C GLU A 130 5.94 0.57 -16.45
N GLY A 131 4.68 0.19 -16.21
CA GLY A 131 4.27 -1.22 -16.22
C GLY A 131 4.87 -2.08 -15.11
N ARG A 132 5.33 -1.46 -14.02
CA ARG A 132 5.94 -2.16 -12.88
C ARG A 132 5.18 -1.86 -11.61
N PHE A 133 4.99 -2.87 -10.78
CA PHE A 133 4.60 -2.63 -9.40
C PHE A 133 5.66 -1.78 -8.70
N ALA A 134 5.21 -0.76 -8.02
CA ALA A 134 6.08 0.16 -7.30
C ALA A 134 5.62 0.31 -5.85
N TYR A 135 6.57 0.30 -4.94
CA TYR A 135 6.40 0.67 -3.55
C TYR A 135 7.34 1.82 -3.21
N LEU A 136 6.80 2.83 -2.57
CA LEU A 136 7.57 3.97 -2.09
C LEU A 136 7.44 4.09 -0.57
N VAL A 137 8.56 4.36 0.07
CA VAL A 137 8.61 4.81 1.45
C VAL A 137 9.36 6.13 1.55
N THR A 138 8.88 7.05 2.36
CA THR A 138 9.56 8.34 2.61
C THR A 138 10.06 8.41 4.04
N GLN A 139 11.27 8.89 4.23
CA GLN A 139 11.77 9.29 5.54
C GLN A 139 11.44 10.76 5.82
N THR A 140 11.49 11.60 4.79
CA THR A 140 11.03 12.99 4.86
C THR A 140 9.51 13.02 5.02
N PRO A 141 8.99 13.77 5.99
CA PRO A 141 7.54 13.91 6.18
C PRO A 141 6.87 14.65 5.02
N TYR A 142 5.74 14.12 4.54
CA TYR A 142 4.88 14.72 3.53
C TYR A 142 3.43 14.75 4.00
N THR A 143 2.65 15.74 3.51
CA THR A 143 1.19 15.64 3.49
C THR A 143 0.75 14.69 2.38
N PRO A 144 -0.51 14.24 2.33
CA PRO A 144 -1.02 13.44 1.21
C PRO A 144 -0.89 14.16 -0.13
N GLU A 145 -1.17 15.47 -0.19
CA GLU A 145 -1.08 16.29 -1.41
C GLU A 145 0.36 16.42 -1.89
N GLU A 146 1.31 16.65 -0.98
CA GLU A 146 2.72 16.73 -1.34
C GLU A 146 3.25 15.39 -1.84
N LEU A 147 2.79 14.28 -1.24
CA LEU A 147 3.14 12.94 -1.73
C LEU A 147 2.55 12.70 -3.11
N ARG A 148 1.28 13.06 -3.33
CA ARG A 148 0.63 13.01 -4.64
C ARG A 148 1.45 13.71 -5.71
N ASP A 149 1.82 14.97 -5.45
CA ASP A 149 2.55 15.80 -6.40
C ASP A 149 3.93 15.22 -6.73
N VAL A 150 4.58 14.65 -5.72
CA VAL A 150 5.86 13.97 -5.87
C VAL A 150 5.74 12.70 -6.71
N LEU A 151 4.70 11.90 -6.50
CA LEU A 151 4.48 10.67 -7.26
C LEU A 151 4.10 10.95 -8.71
N ALA A 152 3.21 11.92 -8.95
CA ALA A 152 2.84 12.36 -10.29
C ALA A 152 4.06 12.92 -11.04
N ALA A 153 4.84 13.80 -10.43
CA ALA A 153 6.07 14.33 -11.02
C ALA A 153 7.14 13.25 -11.30
N ALA A 154 7.11 12.16 -10.54
CA ALA A 154 7.97 11.00 -10.76
C ALA A 154 7.43 10.05 -11.84
N GLY A 155 6.29 10.33 -12.48
CA GLY A 155 5.71 9.54 -13.55
C GLY A 155 5.10 8.21 -13.08
N TRP A 156 4.41 8.23 -11.93
CA TRP A 156 3.61 7.09 -11.53
C TRP A 156 2.31 7.05 -12.33
N ASP A 157 1.94 5.86 -12.81
CA ASP A 157 0.69 5.64 -13.55
C ASP A 157 -0.50 5.53 -12.59
N SER A 158 -0.28 4.92 -11.42
CA SER A 158 -1.25 4.84 -10.34
C SER A 158 -0.57 4.92 -8.99
N ALA A 159 -1.25 5.44 -7.97
CA ALA A 159 -0.72 5.44 -6.61
C ALA A 159 -1.83 5.47 -5.56
N VAL A 160 -1.70 4.61 -4.55
CA VAL A 160 -2.50 4.60 -3.34
C VAL A 160 -1.56 4.77 -2.15
N MET A 161 -1.78 5.82 -1.35
CA MET A 161 -1.09 6.00 -0.08
C MET A 161 -1.67 5.03 0.95
N LEU A 162 -0.79 4.32 1.62
CA LEU A 162 -1.11 3.40 2.71
C LEU A 162 -0.96 4.11 4.07
N ASP A 163 -1.06 3.36 5.17
CA ASP A 163 -0.86 3.92 6.49
C ASP A 163 0.54 4.55 6.64
N GLY A 164 0.64 5.58 7.44
CA GLY A 164 1.82 6.40 7.57
C GLY A 164 2.35 6.51 9.01
N GLY A 165 3.31 7.39 9.21
CA GLY A 165 3.89 7.63 10.53
C GLY A 165 4.60 6.39 11.08
N GLY A 166 4.21 5.95 12.27
CA GLY A 166 4.80 4.79 12.95
C GLY A 166 4.46 3.44 12.32
N SER A 167 3.50 3.39 11.38
CA SER A 167 3.10 2.16 10.67
C SER A 167 3.93 1.90 9.42
N VAL A 168 4.80 2.83 9.04
CA VAL A 168 5.65 2.67 7.86
C VAL A 168 6.67 1.57 8.10
N CYS A 169 6.54 0.47 7.36
CA CYS A 169 7.47 -0.66 7.47
C CYS A 169 7.57 -1.45 6.17
N TYR A 170 8.74 -1.98 5.91
CA TYR A 170 8.94 -2.99 4.87
C TYR A 170 10.17 -3.87 5.19
N ARG A 171 10.23 -5.05 4.57
CA ARG A 171 11.36 -5.97 4.64
C ARG A 171 11.45 -6.78 3.36
N ASP A 172 12.67 -6.98 2.84
CA ASP A 172 12.95 -7.93 1.77
C ASP A 172 13.78 -9.13 2.28
N ARG A 173 13.94 -10.14 1.44
CA ARG A 173 14.75 -11.34 1.79
C ARG A 173 16.23 -11.06 1.93
N ALA A 174 16.74 -9.96 1.39
CA ALA A 174 18.13 -9.56 1.57
C ALA A 174 18.37 -8.86 2.91
N GLY A 175 17.31 -8.69 3.71
CA GLY A 175 17.37 -8.02 5.01
C GLY A 175 17.26 -6.50 4.92
N ASN A 176 17.02 -5.95 3.72
CA ASN A 176 16.77 -4.53 3.60
C ASN A 176 15.38 -4.21 4.13
N GLY A 177 15.26 -3.16 4.88
CA GLY A 177 13.97 -2.76 5.43
C GLY A 177 14.04 -1.49 6.23
N THR A 178 12.89 -0.95 6.50
CA THR A 178 12.69 0.07 7.52
C THR A 178 11.51 -0.35 8.36
N GLY A 179 11.62 -0.15 9.62
CA GLY A 179 10.57 -0.27 10.57
C GLY A 179 10.85 0.73 11.62
N THR A 180 9.96 1.58 11.77
CA THR A 180 9.99 2.45 12.92
C THR A 180 9.07 1.79 13.92
N THR A 181 9.48 1.79 15.15
CA THR A 181 8.71 1.48 16.34
C THR A 181 7.37 0.76 16.11
N PRO A 182 7.11 -0.36 16.75
CA PRO A 182 5.82 -1.03 16.63
C PRO A 182 4.71 0.00 16.87
N ALA A 183 3.73 0.03 16.00
CA ALA A 183 2.51 0.77 16.27
C ALA A 183 2.03 0.36 17.66
N ARG A 184 1.96 1.33 18.54
CA ARG A 184 1.47 1.15 19.90
C ARG A 184 -0.01 0.88 19.87
#